data_219aa010f29c7aaf38f05bec8caf8c8b
#
_entry.id   219aa010f29c7aaf38f05bec8caf8c8b
#
_cell.length_a   1.000
_cell.length_b   1.000
_cell.length_c   1.000
_cell.angle_alpha   90.00
_cell.angle_beta   90.00
_cell.angle_gamma   90.00
#
_symmetry.space_group_name_H-M   'P 1'
#
loop_
_entity.id
_entity.type
_entity.pdbx_description
1 polymer ?
#
loop_
_entity_poly.entity_id
_entity_poly.type
_entity_poly.pdbx_seq_one_letter_code
_entity_poly.pdbx_strand_id
1 'polypeptide(L)'
;MKPIQVGLLGMGTVGSGTFNVLQRNQEEIKRRAGRGIEISMVADLDIAKAQALCAPHVKVVSDARQVIANPDIDIVVELIGGYGIAKALVLEAIAAGKHVVTANKALLAVHGTEIFEAARAKGVMVAFEAAVAGGIPIIKALREGLTANRIQWVAGIINGTTNFILSEMREKGLDFDVVLKEAQRLGYAETDPTFDIEGVDAAHKVTLMSALAFGIPVQFDQAYIEGITKLGAADIKYAEQLGYRIKLLGITKRTEAGIELRVHPSLVPTQRLIANVEGAMNAVMVQGDAVGTTLYYGKGAGSEPTASAVIADLVDITRLHTADPLNRVPHLAFQPNAMS
;
A
#
# COMPACT_ATOMS: atom_id res chain seq x y z
N MET A 1 -28.76 -3.32 9.85
CA MET A 1 -28.09 -4.36 9.03
C MET A 1 -27.04 -5.08 9.90
N LYS A 2 -26.88 -6.39 9.73
CA LYS A 2 -25.79 -7.15 10.38
C LYS A 2 -24.45 -6.59 9.93
N PRO A 3 -23.46 -6.37 10.82
CA PRO A 3 -22.13 -5.93 10.45
C PRO A 3 -21.47 -6.90 9.45
N ILE A 4 -20.62 -6.36 8.58
CA ILE A 4 -19.72 -7.17 7.75
C ILE A 4 -18.72 -7.87 8.64
N GLN A 5 -18.55 -9.16 8.44
CA GLN A 5 -17.65 -10.00 9.24
C GLN A 5 -16.32 -10.19 8.52
N VAL A 6 -15.26 -9.82 9.20
CA VAL A 6 -13.89 -9.85 8.68
C VAL A 6 -13.07 -10.92 9.38
N GLY A 7 -12.40 -11.74 8.59
CA GLY A 7 -11.36 -12.66 9.04
C GLY A 7 -9.98 -12.07 8.74
N LEU A 8 -9.15 -11.90 9.75
CA LEU A 8 -7.82 -11.32 9.66
C LEU A 8 -6.76 -12.41 9.72
N LEU A 9 -5.90 -12.47 8.71
CA LEU A 9 -4.76 -13.38 8.63
C LEU A 9 -3.47 -12.61 8.91
N GLY A 10 -2.87 -12.84 10.06
CA GLY A 10 -1.66 -12.17 10.54
C GLY A 10 -1.95 -11.00 11.48
N MET A 11 -1.48 -11.12 12.73
CA MET A 11 -1.63 -10.10 13.80
C MET A 11 -0.29 -9.42 14.10
N GLY A 12 0.52 -9.21 13.05
CA GLY A 12 1.77 -8.44 13.09
C GLY A 12 1.52 -6.94 13.23
N THR A 13 2.49 -6.14 12.84
CA THR A 13 2.44 -4.66 12.95
C THR A 13 1.21 -4.06 12.26
N VAL A 14 0.92 -4.46 11.03
CA VAL A 14 -0.23 -3.93 10.28
C VAL A 14 -1.54 -4.54 10.76
N GLY A 15 -1.56 -5.83 11.08
CA GLY A 15 -2.76 -6.52 11.59
C GLY A 15 -3.25 -5.93 12.91
N SER A 16 -2.35 -5.74 13.88
CA SER A 16 -2.67 -5.10 15.16
C SER A 16 -3.09 -3.64 14.97
N GLY A 17 -2.42 -2.91 14.08
CA GLY A 17 -2.82 -1.55 13.71
C GLY A 17 -4.22 -1.49 13.12
N THR A 18 -4.54 -2.41 12.20
CA THR A 18 -5.87 -2.51 11.58
C THR A 18 -6.94 -2.79 12.62
N PHE A 19 -6.70 -3.74 13.52
CA PHE A 19 -7.62 -4.06 14.62
C PHE A 19 -7.87 -2.83 15.51
N ASN A 20 -6.81 -2.18 15.96
CA ASN A 20 -6.90 -1.03 16.86
C ASN A 20 -7.60 0.18 16.22
N VAL A 21 -7.24 0.53 14.99
CA VAL A 21 -7.85 1.67 14.30
C VAL A 21 -9.32 1.40 13.98
N LEU A 22 -9.65 0.17 13.55
CA LEU A 22 -11.03 -0.20 13.27
C LEU A 22 -11.90 -0.10 14.54
N GLN A 23 -11.40 -0.56 15.68
CA GLN A 23 -12.13 -0.45 16.96
C GLN A 23 -12.26 1.00 17.42
N ARG A 24 -11.17 1.74 17.43
CA ARG A 24 -11.15 3.13 17.90
C ARG A 24 -12.08 4.04 17.11
N ASN A 25 -12.21 3.83 15.81
CA ASN A 25 -12.93 4.70 14.90
C ASN A 25 -14.24 4.08 14.37
N GLN A 26 -14.82 3.11 15.08
CA GLN A 26 -16.01 2.36 14.67
C GLN A 26 -17.17 3.26 14.19
N GLU A 27 -17.51 4.30 14.96
CA GLU A 27 -18.63 5.18 14.61
C GLU A 27 -18.38 5.96 13.33
N GLU A 28 -17.16 6.49 13.14
CA GLU A 28 -16.79 7.19 11.91
C GLU A 28 -16.81 6.26 10.70
N ILE A 29 -16.28 5.04 10.86
CA ILE A 29 -16.21 4.04 9.78
C ILE A 29 -17.62 3.59 9.41
N LYS A 30 -18.46 3.26 10.41
CA LYS A 30 -19.85 2.87 10.21
C LYS A 30 -20.66 3.95 9.48
N ARG A 31 -20.49 5.20 9.89
CA ARG A 31 -21.15 6.35 9.25
C ARG A 31 -20.80 6.45 7.76
N ARG A 32 -19.52 6.23 7.42
CA ARG A 32 -19.01 6.34 6.03
C ARG A 32 -19.28 5.09 5.21
N ALA A 33 -19.24 3.92 5.81
CA ALA A 33 -19.52 2.65 5.14
C ALA A 33 -21.02 2.39 4.97
N GLY A 34 -21.88 3.07 5.75
CA GLY A 34 -23.32 2.81 5.81
C GLY A 34 -23.69 1.56 6.60
N ARG A 35 -22.69 0.84 7.14
CA ARG A 35 -22.85 -0.45 7.85
C ARG A 35 -21.65 -0.71 8.75
N GLY A 36 -21.83 -1.44 9.84
CA GLY A 36 -20.73 -1.86 10.72
C GLY A 36 -19.77 -2.84 10.06
N ILE A 37 -18.53 -2.81 10.48
CA ILE A 37 -17.45 -3.74 10.05
C ILE A 37 -16.81 -4.29 11.31
N GLU A 38 -16.72 -5.61 11.45
CA GLU A 38 -16.19 -6.28 12.65
C GLU A 38 -15.17 -7.35 12.28
N ILE A 39 -14.01 -7.33 12.91
CA ILE A 39 -13.07 -8.45 12.89
C ILE A 39 -13.55 -9.45 13.93
N SER A 40 -14.13 -10.55 13.48
CA SER A 40 -14.69 -11.59 14.35
C SER A 40 -13.79 -12.82 14.49
N MET A 41 -12.84 -12.98 13.59
CA MET A 41 -11.91 -14.10 13.61
C MET A 41 -10.50 -13.67 13.16
N VAL A 42 -9.49 -14.13 13.86
CA VAL A 42 -8.08 -13.85 13.59
C VAL A 42 -7.31 -15.16 13.50
N ALA A 43 -6.44 -15.29 12.51
CA ALA A 43 -5.47 -16.37 12.45
C ALA A 43 -4.05 -15.83 12.61
N ASP A 44 -3.31 -16.37 13.57
CA ASP A 44 -1.89 -16.06 13.77
C ASP A 44 -1.18 -17.29 14.39
N LEU A 45 0.09 -17.48 14.05
CA LEU A 45 0.89 -18.57 14.65
C LEU A 45 1.19 -18.31 16.12
N ASP A 46 1.31 -17.05 16.53
CA ASP A 46 1.45 -16.65 17.94
C ASP A 46 0.06 -16.34 18.54
N ILE A 47 -0.65 -17.41 18.88
CA ILE A 47 -2.01 -17.32 19.46
C ILE A 47 -2.03 -16.47 20.72
N ALA A 48 -1.04 -16.62 21.60
CA ALA A 48 -1.02 -15.90 22.87
C ALA A 48 -0.92 -14.38 22.67
N LYS A 49 -0.03 -13.95 21.77
CA LYS A 49 0.10 -12.55 21.38
C LYS A 49 -1.17 -12.03 20.71
N ALA A 50 -1.74 -12.79 19.78
CA ALA A 50 -2.95 -12.39 19.07
C ALA A 50 -4.15 -12.26 20.05
N GLN A 51 -4.31 -13.21 20.98
CA GLN A 51 -5.37 -13.14 22.01
C GLN A 51 -5.22 -11.92 22.93
N ALA A 52 -3.99 -11.57 23.30
CA ALA A 52 -3.73 -10.39 24.14
C ALA A 52 -4.07 -9.06 23.46
N LEU A 53 -4.03 -9.02 22.13
CA LEU A 53 -4.34 -7.84 21.31
C LEU A 53 -5.80 -7.74 20.89
N CYS A 54 -6.53 -8.87 20.88
CA CYS A 54 -7.91 -8.93 20.45
C CYS A 54 -8.90 -8.71 21.58
N ALA A 55 -10.09 -8.22 21.24
CA ALA A 55 -11.21 -8.19 22.19
C ALA A 55 -11.70 -9.64 22.52
N PRO A 56 -12.28 -9.88 23.71
CA PRO A 56 -12.64 -11.23 24.16
C PRO A 56 -13.61 -12.01 23.25
N HIS A 57 -14.39 -11.32 22.44
CA HIS A 57 -15.34 -11.95 21.53
C HIS A 57 -14.72 -12.42 20.21
N VAL A 58 -13.48 -12.04 19.92
CA VAL A 58 -12.77 -12.41 18.69
C VAL A 58 -12.21 -13.81 18.82
N LYS A 59 -12.57 -14.69 17.89
CA LYS A 59 -12.02 -16.04 17.85
C LYS A 59 -10.61 -16.03 17.24
N VAL A 60 -9.62 -16.45 18.03
CA VAL A 60 -8.23 -16.57 17.56
C VAL A 60 -7.89 -18.03 17.29
N VAL A 61 -7.29 -18.32 16.13
CA VAL A 61 -6.89 -19.65 15.67
C VAL A 61 -5.47 -19.63 15.13
N SER A 62 -4.81 -20.82 15.05
CA SER A 62 -3.48 -20.95 14.44
C SER A 62 -3.53 -21.24 12.94
N ASP A 63 -4.61 -21.82 12.45
CA ASP A 63 -4.77 -22.22 11.05
C ASP A 63 -5.68 -21.22 10.32
N ALA A 64 -5.09 -20.48 9.37
CA ALA A 64 -5.80 -19.51 8.54
C ALA A 64 -6.95 -20.13 7.70
N ARG A 65 -6.87 -21.42 7.38
CA ARG A 65 -7.94 -22.12 6.65
C ARG A 65 -9.24 -22.23 7.44
N GLN A 66 -9.17 -22.21 8.79
CA GLN A 66 -10.38 -22.14 9.61
C GLN A 66 -11.12 -20.80 9.43
N VAL A 67 -10.40 -19.71 9.18
CA VAL A 67 -10.99 -18.41 8.84
C VAL A 67 -11.66 -18.48 7.48
N ILE A 68 -10.97 -19.02 6.48
CA ILE A 68 -11.47 -19.12 5.10
C ILE A 68 -12.70 -20.05 5.02
N ALA A 69 -12.69 -21.16 5.75
CA ALA A 69 -13.79 -22.11 5.77
C ALA A 69 -15.02 -21.64 6.56
N ASN A 70 -14.90 -20.58 7.37
CA ASN A 70 -16.02 -20.07 8.15
C ASN A 70 -17.03 -19.35 7.24
N PRO A 71 -18.28 -19.84 7.13
CA PRO A 71 -19.30 -19.26 6.25
C PRO A 71 -19.77 -17.87 6.70
N ASP A 72 -19.56 -17.52 7.97
CA ASP A 72 -19.95 -16.21 8.50
C ASP A 72 -18.96 -15.10 8.10
N ILE A 73 -17.76 -15.42 7.63
CA ILE A 73 -16.77 -14.43 7.20
C ILE A 73 -17.10 -13.96 5.78
N ASP A 74 -17.26 -12.66 5.60
CA ASP A 74 -17.55 -12.00 4.31
C ASP A 74 -16.24 -11.61 3.59
N ILE A 75 -15.25 -11.10 4.32
CA ILE A 75 -14.00 -10.57 3.80
C ILE A 75 -12.81 -11.20 4.52
N VAL A 76 -11.80 -11.64 3.78
CA VAL A 76 -10.52 -12.09 4.31
C VAL A 76 -9.48 -10.99 4.09
N VAL A 77 -8.80 -10.58 5.17
CA VAL A 77 -7.69 -9.63 5.13
C VAL A 77 -6.38 -10.40 5.27
N GLU A 78 -5.54 -10.40 4.25
CA GLU A 78 -4.24 -11.07 4.24
C GLU A 78 -3.13 -10.06 4.58
N LEU A 79 -2.50 -10.25 5.75
CA LEU A 79 -1.39 -9.43 6.26
C LEU A 79 -0.22 -10.31 6.75
N ILE A 80 -0.09 -11.52 6.18
CA ILE A 80 1.00 -12.45 6.49
C ILE A 80 2.28 -12.02 5.77
N GLY A 81 2.15 -11.64 4.50
CA GLY A 81 3.27 -11.31 3.63
C GLY A 81 3.95 -12.53 3.00
N GLY A 82 4.96 -12.29 2.16
CA GLY A 82 5.66 -13.34 1.40
C GLY A 82 4.83 -13.91 0.24
N TYR A 83 5.33 -15.00 -0.36
CA TYR A 83 4.70 -15.56 -1.57
C TYR A 83 3.92 -16.85 -1.29
N GLY A 84 4.57 -17.85 -0.68
CA GLY A 84 4.12 -19.23 -0.63
C GLY A 84 2.73 -19.44 -0.06
N ILE A 85 2.63 -19.41 1.27
CA ILE A 85 1.37 -19.64 1.96
C ILE A 85 0.35 -18.54 1.68
N ALA A 86 0.79 -17.29 1.58
CA ALA A 86 -0.09 -16.16 1.30
C ALA A 86 -0.82 -16.32 -0.04
N LYS A 87 -0.12 -16.76 -1.10
CA LYS A 87 -0.73 -17.05 -2.40
C LYS A 87 -1.83 -18.13 -2.28
N ALA A 88 -1.51 -19.23 -1.63
CA ALA A 88 -2.45 -20.32 -1.45
C ALA A 88 -3.71 -19.87 -0.72
N LEU A 89 -3.55 -19.16 0.40
CA LEU A 89 -4.66 -18.67 1.21
C LEU A 89 -5.53 -17.64 0.48
N VAL A 90 -4.92 -16.73 -0.29
CA VAL A 90 -5.66 -15.77 -1.13
C VAL A 90 -6.50 -16.48 -2.18
N LEU A 91 -5.93 -17.45 -2.90
CA LEU A 91 -6.65 -18.22 -3.91
C LEU A 91 -7.75 -19.10 -3.28
N GLU A 92 -7.48 -19.72 -2.12
CA GLU A 92 -8.48 -20.48 -1.35
C GLU A 92 -9.65 -19.58 -0.90
N ALA A 93 -9.37 -18.37 -0.42
CA ALA A 93 -10.39 -17.39 -0.04
C ALA A 93 -11.27 -16.98 -1.23
N ILE A 94 -10.64 -16.68 -2.38
CA ILE A 94 -11.34 -16.39 -3.63
C ILE A 94 -12.23 -17.57 -4.05
N ALA A 95 -11.69 -18.79 -4.05
CA ALA A 95 -12.45 -20.00 -4.38
C ALA A 95 -13.64 -20.22 -3.46
N ALA A 96 -13.51 -19.87 -2.17
CA ALA A 96 -14.61 -19.89 -1.19
C ALA A 96 -15.63 -18.75 -1.37
N GLY A 97 -15.47 -17.88 -2.37
CA GLY A 97 -16.38 -16.78 -2.66
C GLY A 97 -16.24 -15.58 -1.73
N LYS A 98 -15.12 -15.45 -1.04
CA LYS A 98 -14.84 -14.33 -0.14
C LYS A 98 -14.09 -13.22 -0.85
N HIS A 99 -14.42 -11.97 -0.53
CA HIS A 99 -13.59 -10.84 -0.93
C HIS A 99 -12.27 -10.86 -0.16
N VAL A 100 -11.23 -10.32 -0.79
CA VAL A 100 -9.88 -10.28 -0.21
C VAL A 100 -9.38 -8.84 -0.15
N VAL A 101 -8.77 -8.47 0.97
CA VAL A 101 -7.96 -7.26 1.13
C VAL A 101 -6.55 -7.69 1.46
N THR A 102 -5.55 -7.14 0.78
CA THR A 102 -4.15 -7.49 1.03
C THR A 102 -3.23 -6.27 0.99
N ALA A 103 -2.19 -6.28 1.82
CA ALA A 103 -1.07 -5.35 1.77
C ALA A 103 0.18 -5.95 1.09
N ASN A 104 0.07 -7.15 0.54
CA ASN A 104 1.19 -7.95 0.06
C ASN A 104 1.59 -7.58 -1.38
N LYS A 105 2.33 -6.48 -1.50
CA LYS A 105 2.81 -5.99 -2.80
C LYS A 105 3.64 -7.00 -3.57
N ALA A 106 4.48 -7.77 -2.87
CA ALA A 106 5.35 -8.76 -3.48
C ALA A 106 4.54 -9.89 -4.13
N LEU A 107 3.53 -10.39 -3.42
CA LEU A 107 2.59 -11.39 -3.96
C LEU A 107 1.89 -10.88 -5.22
N LEU A 108 1.38 -9.65 -5.19
CA LEU A 108 0.64 -9.09 -6.32
C LEU A 108 1.55 -8.72 -7.49
N ALA A 109 2.78 -8.28 -7.25
CA ALA A 109 3.74 -7.97 -8.32
C ALA A 109 4.13 -9.22 -9.12
N VAL A 110 4.25 -10.38 -8.46
CA VAL A 110 4.69 -11.63 -9.09
C VAL A 110 3.50 -12.50 -9.55
N HIS A 111 2.42 -12.56 -8.77
CA HIS A 111 1.27 -13.44 -9.00
C HIS A 111 -0.06 -12.68 -9.20
N GLY A 112 -0.02 -11.35 -9.35
CA GLY A 112 -1.22 -10.52 -9.41
C GLY A 112 -2.15 -10.89 -10.55
N THR A 113 -1.62 -11.16 -11.74
CA THR A 113 -2.43 -11.54 -12.91
C THR A 113 -3.30 -12.76 -12.60
N GLU A 114 -2.70 -13.84 -12.08
CA GLU A 114 -3.42 -15.06 -11.69
C GLU A 114 -4.49 -14.79 -10.62
N ILE A 115 -4.15 -13.99 -9.61
CA ILE A 115 -5.05 -13.65 -8.49
C ILE A 115 -6.24 -12.82 -8.99
N PHE A 116 -5.99 -11.79 -9.81
CA PHE A 116 -7.07 -10.95 -10.34
C PHE A 116 -7.96 -11.68 -11.34
N GLU A 117 -7.43 -12.59 -12.14
CA GLU A 117 -8.21 -13.45 -13.03
C GLU A 117 -9.11 -14.42 -12.24
N ALA A 118 -8.58 -15.06 -11.20
CA ALA A 118 -9.34 -15.91 -10.31
C ALA A 118 -10.47 -15.13 -9.61
N ALA A 119 -10.18 -13.94 -9.10
CA ALA A 119 -11.17 -13.07 -8.46
C ALA A 119 -12.29 -12.66 -9.43
N ARG A 120 -11.92 -12.27 -10.65
CA ARG A 120 -12.89 -11.94 -11.72
C ARG A 120 -13.77 -13.12 -12.07
N ALA A 121 -13.19 -14.29 -12.25
CA ALA A 121 -13.94 -15.52 -12.58
C ALA A 121 -14.93 -15.91 -11.48
N LYS A 122 -14.58 -15.65 -10.20
CA LYS A 122 -15.44 -15.93 -9.05
C LYS A 122 -16.44 -14.82 -8.72
N GLY A 123 -16.27 -13.62 -9.29
CA GLY A 123 -17.11 -12.46 -9.01
C GLY A 123 -16.84 -11.85 -7.63
N VAL A 124 -15.60 -11.96 -7.12
CA VAL A 124 -15.18 -11.35 -5.86
C VAL A 124 -14.13 -10.26 -6.09
N MET A 125 -13.96 -9.38 -5.12
CA MET A 125 -13.01 -8.29 -5.18
C MET A 125 -11.70 -8.67 -4.48
N VAL A 126 -10.58 -8.29 -5.08
CA VAL A 126 -9.26 -8.21 -4.41
C VAL A 126 -8.86 -6.76 -4.36
N ALA A 127 -8.82 -6.19 -3.15
CA ALA A 127 -8.48 -4.80 -2.89
C ALA A 127 -7.08 -4.71 -2.25
N PHE A 128 -6.29 -3.70 -2.63
CA PHE A 128 -4.86 -3.67 -2.31
C PHE A 128 -4.30 -2.26 -2.09
N GLU A 129 -5.12 -1.33 -1.60
CA GLU A 129 -4.65 0.04 -1.28
C GLU A 129 -3.41 0.01 -0.40
N ALA A 130 -3.41 -0.84 0.63
CA ALA A 130 -2.31 -0.98 1.57
C ALA A 130 -1.01 -1.56 0.98
N ALA A 131 -1.05 -2.12 -0.23
CA ALA A 131 0.13 -2.67 -0.89
C ALA A 131 1.05 -1.59 -1.49
N VAL A 132 0.56 -0.37 -1.71
CA VAL A 132 1.31 0.71 -2.36
C VAL A 132 1.24 1.99 -1.54
N ALA A 133 2.41 2.54 -1.19
CA ALA A 133 2.57 3.84 -0.52
C ALA A 133 1.82 3.97 0.82
N GLY A 134 1.58 2.88 1.53
CA GLY A 134 1.07 2.83 2.90
C GLY A 134 -0.18 3.68 3.13
N GLY A 135 -0.04 4.80 3.83
CA GLY A 135 -1.16 5.70 4.15
C GLY A 135 -1.60 6.63 3.02
N ILE A 136 -0.91 6.66 1.88
CA ILE A 136 -1.27 7.47 0.72
C ILE A 136 -2.34 6.73 -0.10
N PRO A 137 -3.54 7.28 -0.33
CA PRO A 137 -4.64 6.61 -1.04
C PRO A 137 -4.45 6.64 -2.56
N ILE A 138 -3.30 6.13 -3.05
CA ILE A 138 -2.90 6.26 -4.46
C ILE A 138 -3.65 5.28 -5.37
N ILE A 139 -3.94 4.06 -4.90
CA ILE A 139 -4.69 3.08 -5.70
C ILE A 139 -6.11 3.58 -5.95
N LYS A 140 -6.78 4.13 -4.93
CA LYS A 140 -8.10 4.77 -5.08
C LYS A 140 -8.03 6.01 -5.98
N ALA A 141 -7.00 6.83 -5.84
CA ALA A 141 -6.81 7.99 -6.70
C ALA A 141 -6.73 7.57 -8.17
N LEU A 142 -5.90 6.59 -8.50
CA LEU A 142 -5.74 6.09 -9.87
C LEU A 142 -7.02 5.40 -10.38
N ARG A 143 -7.65 4.54 -9.55
CA ARG A 143 -8.79 3.72 -9.95
C ARG A 143 -10.09 4.51 -10.05
N GLU A 144 -10.29 5.49 -9.18
CA GLU A 144 -11.57 6.19 -9.02
C GLU A 144 -11.45 7.69 -9.27
N GLY A 145 -10.61 8.41 -8.50
CA GLY A 145 -10.54 9.86 -8.56
C GLY A 145 -10.05 10.42 -9.89
N LEU A 146 -9.18 9.69 -10.57
CA LEU A 146 -8.57 10.09 -11.84
C LEU A 146 -9.14 9.32 -13.05
N THR A 147 -10.25 8.61 -12.89
CA THR A 147 -10.87 7.76 -13.92
C THR A 147 -11.15 8.48 -15.23
N ALA A 148 -11.45 9.78 -15.21
CA ALA A 148 -11.70 10.56 -16.42
C ALA A 148 -10.43 10.86 -17.24
N ASN A 149 -9.26 10.55 -16.72
CA ASN A 149 -7.99 10.93 -17.33
C ASN A 149 -7.32 9.79 -18.10
N ARG A 150 -6.73 10.11 -19.23
CA ARG A 150 -5.70 9.29 -19.83
C ARG A 150 -4.39 9.56 -19.07
N ILE A 151 -3.99 8.65 -18.22
CA ILE A 151 -2.74 8.79 -17.47
C ILE A 151 -1.57 8.72 -18.43
N GLN A 152 -0.68 9.71 -18.34
CA GLN A 152 0.51 9.85 -19.17
C GLN A 152 1.74 9.26 -18.49
N TRP A 153 1.91 9.55 -17.19
CA TRP A 153 2.97 8.98 -16.38
C TRP A 153 2.63 9.04 -14.88
N VAL A 154 3.27 8.17 -14.14
CA VAL A 154 3.32 8.17 -12.67
C VAL A 154 4.78 8.15 -12.26
N ALA A 155 5.17 8.97 -11.31
CA ALA A 155 6.50 8.99 -10.73
C ALA A 155 6.42 9.19 -9.22
N GLY A 156 7.16 8.41 -8.43
CA GLY A 156 7.06 8.49 -6.99
C GLY A 156 8.31 8.14 -6.22
N ILE A 157 8.46 8.79 -5.07
CA ILE A 157 9.30 8.36 -3.96
C ILE A 157 8.43 7.41 -3.14
N ILE A 158 8.63 6.11 -3.31
CA ILE A 158 7.75 5.06 -2.79
C ILE A 158 8.46 4.03 -1.90
N ASN A 159 9.70 4.34 -1.50
CA ASN A 159 10.44 3.61 -0.49
C ASN A 159 10.99 4.60 0.54
N GLY A 160 10.53 4.49 1.79
CA GLY A 160 10.89 5.40 2.87
C GLY A 160 12.34 5.24 3.34
N THR A 161 12.86 4.00 3.35
CA THR A 161 14.23 3.68 3.77
C THR A 161 15.26 4.38 2.87
N THR A 162 15.13 4.24 1.56
CA THR A 162 16.04 4.87 0.60
C THR A 162 15.91 6.38 0.60
N ASN A 163 14.71 6.93 0.75
CA ASN A 163 14.54 8.37 0.84
C ASN A 163 15.14 8.94 2.12
N PHE A 164 15.02 8.23 3.25
CA PHE A 164 15.69 8.59 4.50
C PHE A 164 17.21 8.61 4.32
N ILE A 165 17.79 7.55 3.74
CA ILE A 165 19.25 7.46 3.51
C ILE A 165 19.73 8.62 2.63
N LEU A 166 19.09 8.88 1.50
CA LEU A 166 19.48 9.97 0.59
C LEU A 166 19.34 11.35 1.24
N SER A 167 18.31 11.56 2.07
CA SER A 167 18.12 12.80 2.83
C SER A 167 19.26 13.02 3.83
N GLU A 168 19.60 12.00 4.60
CA GLU A 168 20.66 12.05 5.60
C GLU A 168 22.06 12.21 4.97
N MET A 169 22.34 11.51 3.85
CA MET A 169 23.57 11.70 3.07
C MET A 169 23.74 13.17 2.66
N ARG A 170 22.67 13.79 2.20
CA ARG A 170 22.65 15.18 1.78
C ARG A 170 22.86 16.14 2.97
N GLU A 171 22.08 15.96 4.03
CA GLU A 171 22.09 16.88 5.17
C GLU A 171 23.40 16.84 5.96
N LYS A 172 23.98 15.65 6.10
CA LYS A 172 25.19 15.42 6.91
C LYS A 172 26.47 15.36 6.08
N GLY A 173 26.38 15.26 4.75
CA GLY A 173 27.54 15.11 3.87
C GLY A 173 28.30 13.79 4.09
N LEU A 174 27.59 12.73 4.51
CA LEU A 174 28.16 11.42 4.82
C LEU A 174 27.95 10.43 3.67
N ASP A 175 28.85 9.44 3.58
CA ASP A 175 28.74 8.37 2.59
C ASP A 175 27.65 7.35 2.96
N PHE A 176 27.22 6.61 1.94
CA PHE A 176 26.15 5.64 2.00
C PHE A 176 26.27 4.65 3.16
N ASP A 177 27.44 4.00 3.31
CA ASP A 177 27.63 2.96 4.33
C ASP A 177 27.49 3.49 5.77
N VAL A 178 27.88 4.74 6.00
CA VAL A 178 27.76 5.39 7.32
C VAL A 178 26.29 5.65 7.63
N VAL A 179 25.57 6.21 6.65
CA VAL A 179 24.14 6.53 6.81
C VAL A 179 23.29 5.28 6.89
N LEU A 180 23.62 4.22 6.14
CA LEU A 180 22.92 2.94 6.22
C LEU A 180 22.99 2.34 7.64
N LYS A 181 24.16 2.33 8.26
CA LYS A 181 24.30 1.85 9.65
C LYS A 181 23.46 2.66 10.64
N GLU A 182 23.37 3.95 10.44
CA GLU A 182 22.54 4.82 11.26
C GLU A 182 21.05 4.55 11.01
N ALA A 183 20.63 4.35 9.76
CA ALA A 183 19.27 3.96 9.42
C ALA A 183 18.86 2.63 10.07
N GLN A 184 19.78 1.64 10.10
CA GLN A 184 19.58 0.37 10.80
C GLN A 184 19.45 0.58 12.32
N ARG A 185 20.32 1.37 12.91
CA ARG A 185 20.28 1.70 14.35
C ARG A 185 18.95 2.37 14.76
N LEU A 186 18.44 3.24 13.91
CA LEU A 186 17.18 3.98 14.13
C LEU A 186 15.92 3.17 13.74
N GLY A 187 16.08 1.98 13.14
CA GLY A 187 14.97 1.13 12.73
C GLY A 187 14.32 1.53 11.40
N TYR A 188 14.93 2.40 10.61
CA TYR A 188 14.49 2.73 9.25
C TYR A 188 14.92 1.70 8.20
N ALA A 189 15.99 0.96 8.46
CA ALA A 189 16.46 -0.14 7.64
C ALA A 189 16.56 -1.42 8.46
N GLU A 190 16.19 -2.55 7.84
CA GLU A 190 16.35 -3.87 8.43
C GLU A 190 17.82 -4.32 8.44
N THR A 191 18.12 -5.44 9.11
CA THR A 191 19.46 -6.03 9.14
C THR A 191 19.94 -6.40 7.73
N ASP A 192 19.03 -6.97 6.91
CA ASP A 192 19.24 -7.13 5.46
C ASP A 192 18.36 -6.11 4.72
N PRO A 193 18.93 -4.96 4.32
CA PRO A 193 18.21 -3.89 3.67
C PRO A 193 18.14 -4.04 2.15
N THR A 194 18.66 -5.12 1.58
CA THR A 194 18.86 -5.32 0.13
C THR A 194 17.59 -5.04 -0.67
N PHE A 195 16.45 -5.49 -0.19
CA PHE A 195 15.17 -5.31 -0.85
C PHE A 195 14.80 -3.83 -1.05
N ASP A 196 15.16 -2.99 -0.08
CA ASP A 196 14.94 -1.54 -0.15
C ASP A 196 16.03 -0.84 -0.98
N ILE A 197 17.30 -1.04 -0.60
CA ILE A 197 18.43 -0.26 -1.15
C ILE A 197 18.77 -0.58 -2.61
N GLU A 198 18.41 -1.78 -3.08
CA GLU A 198 18.53 -2.17 -4.50
C GLU A 198 17.28 -1.82 -5.32
N GLY A 199 16.25 -1.22 -4.72
CA GLY A 199 15.08 -0.69 -5.43
C GLY A 199 13.97 -1.69 -5.71
N VAL A 200 14.06 -2.94 -5.23
CA VAL A 200 13.09 -4.00 -5.51
C VAL A 200 11.72 -3.68 -4.89
N ASP A 201 11.70 -3.18 -3.64
CA ASP A 201 10.45 -2.73 -3.00
C ASP A 201 9.72 -1.67 -3.83
N ALA A 202 10.45 -0.66 -4.29
CA ALA A 202 9.89 0.40 -5.14
C ALA A 202 9.41 -0.17 -6.48
N ALA A 203 10.12 -1.15 -7.05
CA ALA A 203 9.74 -1.77 -8.31
C ALA A 203 8.43 -2.57 -8.19
N HIS A 204 8.21 -3.32 -7.11
CA HIS A 204 6.93 -3.98 -6.85
C HIS A 204 5.78 -2.97 -6.84
N LYS A 205 5.95 -1.85 -6.13
CA LYS A 205 4.92 -0.82 -6.00
C LYS A 205 4.60 -0.11 -7.32
N VAL A 206 5.64 0.31 -8.06
CA VAL A 206 5.41 1.00 -9.35
C VAL A 206 4.85 0.07 -10.41
N THR A 207 5.15 -1.24 -10.36
CA THR A 207 4.55 -2.24 -11.25
C THR A 207 3.03 -2.33 -11.05
N LEU A 208 2.56 -2.32 -9.82
CA LEU A 208 1.12 -2.32 -9.52
C LEU A 208 0.45 -1.03 -10.00
N MET A 209 1.09 0.11 -9.76
CA MET A 209 0.57 1.40 -10.27
C MET A 209 0.55 1.44 -11.80
N SER A 210 1.55 0.86 -12.47
CA SER A 210 1.62 0.78 -13.93
C SER A 210 0.46 -0.04 -14.50
N ALA A 211 0.22 -1.23 -13.94
CA ALA A 211 -0.89 -2.08 -14.35
C ALA A 211 -2.24 -1.36 -14.23
N LEU A 212 -2.44 -0.64 -13.13
CA LEU A 212 -3.68 0.10 -12.89
C LEU A 212 -3.82 1.34 -13.78
N ALA A 213 -2.76 2.14 -13.91
CA ALA A 213 -2.78 3.40 -14.67
C ALA A 213 -2.95 3.19 -16.18
N PHE A 214 -2.44 2.09 -16.71
CA PHE A 214 -2.42 1.83 -18.16
C PHE A 214 -3.30 0.67 -18.61
N GLY A 215 -3.92 -0.06 -17.68
CA GLY A 215 -4.78 -1.21 -17.99
C GLY A 215 -4.01 -2.37 -18.62
N ILE A 216 -2.78 -2.63 -18.16
CA ILE A 216 -1.90 -3.70 -18.64
C ILE A 216 -1.75 -4.80 -17.60
N PRO A 217 -1.32 -6.02 -17.97
CA PRO A 217 -0.96 -7.04 -17.00
C PRO A 217 0.14 -6.58 -16.04
N VAL A 218 0.21 -7.19 -14.86
CA VAL A 218 1.30 -6.98 -13.92
C VAL A 218 2.55 -7.65 -14.46
N GLN A 219 3.63 -6.88 -14.72
CA GLN A 219 4.84 -7.34 -15.42
C GLN A 219 6.10 -6.86 -14.68
N PHE A 220 6.31 -7.36 -13.48
CA PHE A 220 7.46 -6.99 -12.65
C PHE A 220 8.81 -7.37 -13.31
N ASP A 221 8.87 -8.48 -14.02
CA ASP A 221 10.04 -8.95 -14.75
C ASP A 221 10.52 -8.02 -15.87
N GLN A 222 9.67 -7.09 -16.32
CA GLN A 222 10.01 -6.09 -17.33
C GLN A 222 10.53 -4.78 -16.73
N ALA A 223 10.58 -4.66 -15.40
CA ALA A 223 11.05 -3.44 -14.73
C ALA A 223 12.56 -3.30 -14.82
N TYR A 224 13.05 -2.14 -15.27
CA TYR A 224 14.44 -1.75 -15.04
C TYR A 224 14.62 -1.33 -13.59
N ILE A 225 15.59 -1.89 -12.88
CA ILE A 225 15.80 -1.63 -11.46
C ILE A 225 17.27 -1.31 -11.20
N GLU A 226 17.51 -0.15 -10.59
CA GLU A 226 18.80 0.29 -10.10
C GLU A 226 18.64 0.91 -8.71
N GLY A 227 19.40 0.41 -7.74
CA GLY A 227 19.38 0.88 -6.35
C GLY A 227 20.26 2.09 -6.10
N ILE A 228 20.44 2.41 -4.82
CA ILE A 228 21.21 3.57 -4.35
C ILE A 228 22.61 3.23 -3.84
N THR A 229 22.99 1.97 -3.83
CA THR A 229 24.24 1.47 -3.20
C THR A 229 25.53 1.99 -3.83
N LYS A 230 25.45 2.48 -5.08
CA LYS A 230 26.61 3.04 -5.80
C LYS A 230 26.78 4.55 -5.62
N LEU A 231 25.86 5.21 -4.91
CA LEU A 231 25.90 6.67 -4.72
C LEU A 231 26.84 7.02 -3.55
N GLY A 232 27.76 7.94 -3.79
CA GLY A 232 28.65 8.50 -2.78
C GLY A 232 28.25 9.92 -2.36
N ALA A 233 28.86 10.44 -1.28
CA ALA A 233 28.65 11.82 -0.84
C ALA A 233 29.00 12.84 -1.93
N ALA A 234 29.99 12.54 -2.78
CA ALA A 234 30.39 13.40 -3.90
C ALA A 234 29.27 13.58 -4.92
N ASP A 235 28.52 12.51 -5.26
CA ASP A 235 27.42 12.56 -6.21
C ASP A 235 26.30 13.46 -5.69
N ILE A 236 25.95 13.32 -4.42
CA ILE A 236 24.94 14.15 -3.75
C ILE A 236 25.35 15.62 -3.77
N LYS A 237 26.62 15.92 -3.43
CA LYS A 237 27.15 17.28 -3.42
C LYS A 237 27.14 17.93 -4.81
N TYR A 238 27.56 17.19 -5.84
CA TYR A 238 27.54 17.72 -7.21
C TYR A 238 26.13 17.94 -7.73
N ALA A 239 25.20 17.06 -7.41
CA ALA A 239 23.80 17.26 -7.73
C ALA A 239 23.26 18.57 -7.13
N GLU A 240 23.55 18.85 -5.85
CA GLU A 240 23.13 20.09 -5.20
C GLU A 240 23.74 21.34 -5.84
N GLN A 241 25.05 21.32 -6.17
CA GLN A 241 25.72 22.42 -6.84
C GLN A 241 25.10 22.76 -8.20
N LEU A 242 24.53 21.74 -8.88
CA LEU A 242 23.85 21.87 -10.16
C LEU A 242 22.34 22.22 -10.00
N GLY A 243 21.84 22.38 -8.78
CA GLY A 243 20.45 22.72 -8.51
C GLY A 243 19.51 21.51 -8.53
N TYR A 244 20.02 20.30 -8.28
CA TYR A 244 19.24 19.07 -8.23
C TYR A 244 19.33 18.38 -6.87
N ARG A 245 18.38 17.52 -6.59
CA ARG A 245 18.44 16.50 -5.53
C ARG A 245 18.34 15.12 -6.14
N ILE A 246 19.09 14.17 -5.59
CA ILE A 246 18.99 12.76 -5.98
C ILE A 246 17.86 12.12 -5.19
N LYS A 247 16.91 11.52 -5.88
CA LYS A 247 15.81 10.73 -5.31
C LYS A 247 15.74 9.37 -6.01
N LEU A 248 15.43 8.31 -5.27
CA LEU A 248 15.09 7.04 -5.90
C LEU A 248 13.63 7.13 -6.36
N LEU A 249 13.40 7.15 -7.66
CA LEU A 249 12.07 7.25 -8.23
C LEU A 249 11.64 5.92 -8.86
N GLY A 250 10.42 5.46 -8.51
CA GLY A 250 9.67 4.53 -9.33
C GLY A 250 8.90 5.31 -10.40
N ILE A 251 9.14 4.99 -11.65
CA ILE A 251 8.58 5.72 -12.80
C ILE A 251 7.92 4.74 -13.75
N THR A 252 6.69 5.05 -14.15
CA THR A 252 6.04 4.40 -15.27
C THR A 252 5.43 5.46 -16.20
N LYS A 253 5.62 5.29 -17.49
CA LYS A 253 5.29 6.31 -18.49
C LYS A 253 4.82 5.70 -19.80
N ARG A 254 3.76 6.26 -20.37
CA ARG A 254 3.32 5.96 -21.72
C ARG A 254 4.21 6.67 -22.75
N THR A 255 4.75 5.91 -23.69
CA THR A 255 5.53 6.42 -24.84
C THR A 255 4.95 5.91 -26.15
N GLU A 256 5.48 6.34 -27.28
CA GLU A 256 5.11 5.80 -28.60
C GLU A 256 5.52 4.33 -28.75
N ALA A 257 6.61 3.92 -28.11
CA ALA A 257 7.13 2.54 -28.15
C ALA A 257 6.44 1.58 -27.18
N GLY A 258 5.60 2.10 -26.25
CA GLY A 258 4.93 1.30 -25.24
C GLY A 258 4.97 1.94 -23.85
N ILE A 259 4.93 1.11 -22.82
CA ILE A 259 4.99 1.55 -21.42
C ILE A 259 6.39 1.34 -20.87
N GLU A 260 7.01 2.41 -20.39
CA GLU A 260 8.25 2.34 -19.60
C GLU A 260 7.93 2.00 -18.16
N LEU A 261 8.75 1.15 -17.55
CA LEU A 261 8.68 0.77 -16.15
C LEU A 261 10.08 0.70 -15.57
N ARG A 262 10.42 1.61 -14.64
CA ARG A 262 11.79 1.70 -14.12
C ARG A 262 11.85 2.25 -12.70
N VAL A 263 12.86 1.83 -11.97
CA VAL A 263 13.27 2.36 -10.67
C VAL A 263 14.75 2.67 -10.74
N HIS A 264 15.12 3.90 -10.46
CA HIS A 264 16.53 4.31 -10.42
C HIS A 264 16.72 5.64 -9.70
N PRO A 265 17.95 5.95 -9.23
CA PRO A 265 18.32 7.28 -8.78
C PRO A 265 18.09 8.31 -9.90
N SER A 266 17.44 9.41 -9.55
CA SER A 266 17.06 10.44 -10.51
C SER A 266 17.45 11.82 -9.99
N LEU A 267 17.98 12.66 -10.89
CA LEU A 267 18.23 14.08 -10.62
C LEU A 267 16.90 14.84 -10.74
N VAL A 268 16.42 15.37 -9.63
CA VAL A 268 15.17 16.14 -9.56
C VAL A 268 15.48 17.60 -9.28
N PRO A 269 15.06 18.54 -10.16
CA PRO A 269 15.28 19.98 -9.92
C PRO A 269 14.74 20.41 -8.56
N THR A 270 15.51 21.20 -7.80
CA THR A 270 15.17 21.60 -6.42
C THR A 270 13.86 22.38 -6.31
N GLN A 271 13.42 23.04 -7.40
CA GLN A 271 12.15 23.76 -7.45
C GLN A 271 10.92 22.84 -7.55
N ARG A 272 11.10 21.56 -7.86
CA ARG A 272 9.99 20.61 -7.92
C ARG A 272 9.58 20.17 -6.53
N LEU A 273 8.27 20.10 -6.28
CA LEU A 273 7.74 19.69 -4.95
C LEU A 273 8.29 18.34 -4.51
N ILE A 274 8.37 17.37 -5.42
CA ILE A 274 8.85 16.01 -5.09
C ILE A 274 10.33 16.00 -4.66
N ALA A 275 11.15 16.94 -5.10
CA ALA A 275 12.54 17.08 -4.66
C ALA A 275 12.64 17.39 -3.15
N ASN A 276 11.60 17.97 -2.57
CA ASN A 276 11.54 18.42 -1.19
C ASN A 276 10.81 17.42 -0.25
N VAL A 277 10.56 16.21 -0.72
CA VAL A 277 10.06 15.11 0.08
C VAL A 277 11.25 14.46 0.79
N GLU A 278 11.36 14.67 2.10
CA GLU A 278 12.53 14.32 2.90
C GLU A 278 12.22 13.24 3.95
N GLY A 279 13.29 12.68 4.53
CA GLY A 279 13.19 11.62 5.53
C GLY A 279 12.52 10.37 4.99
N ALA A 280 11.75 9.68 5.82
CA ALA A 280 11.04 8.45 5.44
C ALA A 280 9.68 8.70 4.76
N MET A 281 9.40 9.94 4.34
CA MET A 281 8.14 10.27 3.69
C MET A 281 8.11 9.80 2.23
N ASN A 282 6.90 9.49 1.76
CA ASN A 282 6.63 9.10 0.39
C ASN A 282 5.83 10.20 -0.33
N ALA A 283 5.96 10.21 -1.66
CA ALA A 283 5.11 11.02 -2.52
C ALA A 283 4.94 10.36 -3.89
N VAL A 284 3.76 10.50 -4.47
CA VAL A 284 3.48 10.02 -5.82
C VAL A 284 2.88 11.15 -6.64
N MET A 285 3.48 11.40 -7.80
CA MET A 285 2.96 12.33 -8.81
C MET A 285 2.28 11.55 -9.91
N VAL A 286 1.12 12.02 -10.34
CA VAL A 286 0.37 11.44 -11.46
C VAL A 286 0.06 12.55 -12.45
N GLN A 287 0.38 12.32 -13.73
CA GLN A 287 0.04 13.23 -14.83
C GLN A 287 -1.13 12.67 -15.62
N GLY A 288 -2.26 13.33 -15.54
CA GLY A 288 -3.41 13.11 -16.41
C GLY A 288 -3.50 14.15 -17.52
N ASP A 289 -4.17 13.80 -18.61
CA ASP A 289 -4.38 14.72 -19.74
C ASP A 289 -5.39 15.82 -19.42
N ALA A 290 -6.38 15.54 -18.61
CA ALA A 290 -7.43 16.51 -18.24
C ALA A 290 -7.07 17.30 -16.98
N VAL A 291 -6.60 16.63 -15.90
CA VAL A 291 -6.36 17.27 -14.61
C VAL A 291 -4.98 17.91 -14.48
N GLY A 292 -4.04 17.55 -15.37
CA GLY A 292 -2.65 17.94 -15.24
C GLY A 292 -1.90 17.06 -14.22
N THR A 293 -0.93 17.67 -13.51
CA THR A 293 -0.14 16.97 -12.49
C THR A 293 -0.80 17.07 -11.13
N THR A 294 -1.01 15.92 -10.49
CA THR A 294 -1.41 15.81 -9.09
C THR A 294 -0.26 15.23 -8.25
N LEU A 295 -0.16 15.62 -6.98
CA LEU A 295 0.84 15.11 -6.03
C LEU A 295 0.13 14.63 -4.77
N TYR A 296 0.48 13.41 -4.36
CA TYR A 296 0.02 12.77 -3.14
C TYR A 296 1.21 12.56 -2.21
N TYR A 297 1.12 13.03 -0.98
CA TYR A 297 2.22 13.01 -0.02
C TYR A 297 1.74 12.45 1.32
N GLY A 298 2.56 11.62 1.96
CA GLY A 298 2.25 11.05 3.27
C GLY A 298 3.24 10.00 3.73
N LYS A 299 2.89 9.31 4.81
CA LYS A 299 3.67 8.19 5.32
C LYS A 299 3.48 6.96 4.42
N GLY A 300 4.59 6.45 3.88
CA GLY A 300 4.61 5.29 2.98
C GLY A 300 4.56 3.94 3.69
N ALA A 301 4.74 3.92 5.01
CA ALA A 301 4.73 2.72 5.84
C ALA A 301 4.32 3.05 7.28
N GLY A 302 4.12 2.04 8.09
CA GLY A 302 3.78 2.14 9.50
C GLY A 302 2.50 1.40 9.85
N SER A 303 2.32 1.07 11.13
CA SER A 303 1.19 0.30 11.63
C SER A 303 -0.15 0.96 11.27
N GLU A 304 -0.41 2.15 11.79
CA GLU A 304 -1.68 2.85 11.57
C GLU A 304 -1.82 3.48 10.17
N PRO A 305 -0.78 4.06 9.53
CA PRO A 305 -0.91 4.53 8.16
C PRO A 305 -1.33 3.42 7.18
N THR A 306 -0.73 2.23 7.29
CA THR A 306 -1.09 1.09 6.44
C THR A 306 -2.46 0.53 6.81
N ALA A 307 -2.81 0.49 8.11
CA ALA A 307 -4.14 0.13 8.59
C ALA A 307 -5.24 1.03 8.01
N SER A 308 -4.97 2.33 7.87
CA SER A 308 -5.91 3.27 7.23
C SER A 308 -6.26 2.84 5.81
N ALA A 309 -5.29 2.36 5.03
CA ALA A 309 -5.50 1.86 3.68
C ALA A 309 -6.29 0.53 3.66
N VAL A 310 -5.96 -0.40 4.57
CA VAL A 310 -6.72 -1.65 4.73
C VAL A 310 -8.19 -1.36 5.03
N ILE A 311 -8.46 -0.47 5.97
CA ILE A 311 -9.83 -0.10 6.38
C ILE A 311 -10.56 0.61 5.22
N ALA A 312 -9.87 1.44 4.44
CA ALA A 312 -10.46 2.06 3.26
C ALA A 312 -10.99 1.01 2.26
N ASP A 313 -10.24 -0.07 2.03
CA ASP A 313 -10.67 -1.19 1.19
C ASP A 313 -11.83 -1.98 1.81
N LEU A 314 -11.80 -2.21 3.13
CA LEU A 314 -12.93 -2.82 3.84
C LEU A 314 -14.22 -2.01 3.68
N VAL A 315 -14.13 -0.69 3.76
CA VAL A 315 -15.27 0.23 3.54
C VAL A 315 -15.81 0.11 2.12
N ASP A 316 -14.94 0.05 1.11
CA ASP A 316 -15.38 -0.08 -0.28
C ASP A 316 -16.11 -1.40 -0.53
N ILE A 317 -15.55 -2.51 -0.06
CA ILE A 317 -16.20 -3.82 -0.20
C ILE A 317 -17.51 -3.84 0.58
N THR A 318 -17.57 -3.24 1.78
CA THR A 318 -18.81 -3.13 2.56
C THR A 318 -19.91 -2.41 1.79
N ARG A 319 -19.57 -1.34 1.07
CA ARG A 319 -20.52 -0.60 0.22
C ARG A 319 -21.07 -1.46 -0.92
N LEU A 320 -20.30 -2.40 -1.46
CA LEU A 320 -20.76 -3.35 -2.48
C LEU A 320 -21.81 -4.32 -1.92
N HIS A 321 -21.73 -4.67 -0.64
CA HIS A 321 -22.71 -5.53 0.04
C HIS A 321 -24.00 -4.80 0.45
N THR A 322 -24.04 -3.46 0.34
CA THR A 322 -25.22 -2.69 0.71
C THR A 322 -26.20 -2.69 -0.45
N ALA A 323 -27.34 -3.35 -0.27
CA ALA A 323 -28.36 -3.51 -1.32
C ALA A 323 -29.08 -2.19 -1.68
N ASP A 324 -29.02 -1.18 -0.82
CA ASP A 324 -29.67 0.12 -1.05
C ASP A 324 -28.72 1.08 -1.80
N PRO A 325 -29.03 1.42 -3.06
CA PRO A 325 -28.25 2.35 -3.85
C PRO A 325 -28.09 3.75 -3.22
N LEU A 326 -29.08 4.19 -2.44
CA LEU A 326 -29.09 5.49 -1.78
C LEU A 326 -28.13 5.54 -0.58
N ASN A 327 -27.88 4.41 0.04
CA ASN A 327 -26.97 4.28 1.19
C ASN A 327 -25.59 3.74 0.82
N ARG A 328 -25.36 3.38 -0.43
CA ARG A 328 -24.08 2.82 -0.90
C ARG A 328 -22.92 3.78 -0.68
N VAL A 329 -23.14 5.05 -0.97
CA VAL A 329 -22.21 6.16 -0.64
C VAL A 329 -23.07 7.30 -0.13
N PRO A 330 -23.14 7.53 1.19
CA PRO A 330 -23.88 8.66 1.74
C PRO A 330 -23.41 9.98 1.11
N HIS A 331 -24.33 10.78 0.59
CA HIS A 331 -24.02 12.04 -0.08
C HIS A 331 -23.19 12.96 0.83
N LEU A 332 -23.70 13.19 2.02
CA LEU A 332 -23.01 13.92 3.07
C LEU A 332 -23.38 13.24 4.40
N ALA A 333 -22.38 12.89 5.16
CA ALA A 333 -22.59 12.29 6.48
C ALA A 333 -22.40 13.36 7.53
N PHE A 334 -23.41 14.20 7.73
CA PHE A 334 -23.38 15.30 8.68
C PHE A 334 -23.25 14.83 10.13
N GLN A 335 -22.46 15.58 10.89
CA GLN A 335 -22.52 15.55 12.34
C GLN A 335 -23.17 16.86 12.80
N PRO A 336 -24.44 16.83 13.28
CA PRO A 336 -25.09 18.01 13.79
C PRO A 336 -24.29 18.60 14.97
N ASN A 337 -24.21 19.92 15.02
CA ASN A 337 -23.56 20.66 16.13
C ASN A 337 -22.03 20.45 16.26
N ALA A 338 -21.34 20.06 15.20
CA ALA A 338 -19.87 19.95 15.20
C ALA A 338 -19.14 21.26 14.85
N MET A 339 -19.88 22.32 14.58
CA MET A 339 -19.33 23.67 14.34
C MET A 339 -19.20 24.42 15.68
N SER A 340 -17.99 24.90 15.98
CA SER A 340 -17.68 25.74 17.14
C SER A 340 -17.51 27.20 16.72
#